data_fc208e67dd4e813fc2f2703e1a8e2004
#
_entry.id   fc208e67dd4e813fc2f2703e1a8e2004
#
_cell.length_a   1.000
_cell.length_b   1.000
_cell.length_c   1.000
_cell.angle_alpha   90.00
_cell.angle_beta   90.00
_cell.angle_gamma   90.00
#
_symmetry.space_group_name_H-M   'P 1'
#
loop_
_entity.id
_entity.type
_entity.pdbx_description
1 polymer ?
#
loop_
_entity_poly.entity_id
_entity_poly.type
_entity_poly.pdbx_seq_one_letter_code
_entity_poly.pdbx_strand_id
1 'polypeptide(L)'
;EYLRFALEMSLRRLGVDQIDLFQLHRIDSQVPAEEQIGVLKDMKDEGKINQIGLSEVGVEQIEMARGITGIVSVQNLYNLSDRSHDDVVDYCDENGIVFIPWFPMANRKLADPEGPLKEIAAEYDATPGQLALAWLLHRSPVIVPIPGTKSIAHLEENVGAADVELSDEAAAKLVEIADRN
;
A
#
# COMPACT_ATOMS: atom_id res chain seq x y z
N GLU A 1 -0.11 2.54 26.46
CA GLU A 1 -1.09 3.63 26.75
C GLU A 1 -1.36 4.51 25.52
N TYR A 2 -0.32 4.94 24.79
CA TYR A 2 -0.46 5.83 23.61
C TYR A 2 -1.37 5.25 22.52
N LEU A 3 -1.21 3.97 22.13
CA LEU A 3 -2.04 3.32 21.12
C LEU A 3 -3.52 3.31 21.48
N ARG A 4 -3.85 3.03 22.76
CA ARG A 4 -5.22 3.08 23.25
C ARG A 4 -5.78 4.50 23.16
N PHE A 5 -5.02 5.49 23.58
CA PHE A 5 -5.42 6.90 23.46
C PHE A 5 -5.66 7.30 21.99
N ALA A 6 -4.76 6.93 21.09
CA ALA A 6 -4.87 7.23 19.66
C ALA A 6 -6.16 6.60 19.05
N LEU A 7 -6.46 5.35 19.41
CA LEU A 7 -7.69 4.68 18.99
C LEU A 7 -8.95 5.40 19.53
N GLU A 8 -9.00 5.68 20.82
CA GLU A 8 -10.15 6.37 21.46
C GLU A 8 -10.41 7.74 20.81
N MET A 9 -9.34 8.47 20.49
CA MET A 9 -9.46 9.75 19.79
C MET A 9 -9.94 9.58 18.35
N SER A 10 -9.54 8.50 17.67
CA SER A 10 -10.01 8.18 16.32
C SER A 10 -11.49 7.83 16.31
N LEU A 11 -11.94 6.96 17.22
CA LEU A 11 -13.35 6.60 17.39
C LEU A 11 -14.23 7.85 17.61
N ARG A 12 -13.80 8.75 18.53
CA ARG A 12 -14.52 10.00 18.79
C ARG A 12 -14.59 10.92 17.59
N ARG A 13 -13.48 11.06 16.84
CA ARG A 13 -13.44 11.94 15.64
C ARG A 13 -14.28 11.40 14.50
N LEU A 14 -14.32 10.09 14.33
CA LEU A 14 -15.12 9.42 13.32
C LEU A 14 -16.60 9.31 13.73
N GLY A 15 -16.92 9.40 15.02
CA GLY A 15 -18.27 9.23 15.54
C GLY A 15 -18.79 7.79 15.43
N VAL A 16 -17.89 6.81 15.58
CA VAL A 16 -18.21 5.38 15.50
C VAL A 16 -17.75 4.65 16.77
N ASP A 17 -18.38 3.51 17.05
CA ASP A 17 -18.02 2.67 18.19
C ASP A 17 -16.94 1.64 17.84
N GLN A 18 -16.79 1.32 16.54
CA GLN A 18 -15.78 0.40 16.01
C GLN A 18 -15.16 0.96 14.74
N ILE A 19 -13.84 0.79 14.55
CA ILE A 19 -13.11 1.08 13.33
C ILE A 19 -12.95 -0.20 12.52
N ASP A 20 -13.35 -0.17 11.24
CA ASP A 20 -13.27 -1.35 10.36
C ASP A 20 -11.83 -1.82 10.14
N LEU A 21 -10.91 -0.91 9.87
CA LEU A 21 -9.49 -1.19 9.71
C LEU A 21 -8.65 -0.17 10.48
N PHE A 22 -7.91 -0.63 11.48
CA PHE A 22 -6.94 0.19 12.21
C PHE A 22 -5.52 -0.27 11.87
N GLN A 23 -4.72 0.63 11.30
CA GLN A 23 -3.35 0.33 10.88
C GLN A 23 -2.33 0.90 11.85
N LEU A 24 -1.39 0.06 12.32
CA LEU A 24 -0.22 0.51 13.06
C LEU A 24 0.75 1.18 12.09
N HIS A 25 0.90 2.51 12.23
CA HIS A 25 1.69 3.32 11.29
C HIS A 25 3.18 2.94 11.27
N ARG A 26 3.74 2.61 12.45
CA ARG A 26 5.12 2.13 12.65
C ARG A 26 5.19 1.28 13.90
N ILE A 27 6.00 0.25 13.87
CA ILE A 27 6.43 -0.45 15.09
C ILE A 27 7.50 0.43 15.75
N ASP A 28 7.24 0.85 16.99
CA ASP A 28 8.21 1.62 17.78
C ASP A 28 9.34 0.70 18.25
N SER A 29 10.57 1.03 17.88
CA SER A 29 11.76 0.25 18.27
C SER A 29 12.11 0.32 19.77
N GLN A 30 11.49 1.24 20.53
CA GLN A 30 11.70 1.39 21.97
C GLN A 30 10.76 0.50 22.81
N VAL A 31 9.76 -0.12 22.19
CA VAL A 31 8.79 -1.00 22.84
C VAL A 31 8.80 -2.35 22.13
N PRO A 32 8.80 -3.49 22.85
CA PRO A 32 8.71 -4.80 22.21
C PRO A 32 7.54 -4.86 21.22
N ALA A 33 7.80 -5.35 20.02
CA ALA A 33 6.80 -5.37 18.95
C ALA A 33 5.57 -6.21 19.35
N GLU A 34 5.80 -7.33 20.04
CA GLU A 34 4.75 -8.22 20.54
C GLU A 34 3.80 -7.52 21.51
N GLU A 35 4.31 -6.62 22.35
CA GLU A 35 3.48 -5.84 23.25
C GLU A 35 2.58 -4.86 22.49
N GLN A 36 3.11 -4.22 21.44
CA GLN A 36 2.32 -3.31 20.61
C GLN A 36 1.21 -4.05 19.88
N ILE A 37 1.51 -5.21 19.29
CA ILE A 37 0.52 -6.05 18.61
C ILE A 37 -0.47 -6.63 19.61
N GLY A 38 -0.03 -7.03 20.81
CA GLY A 38 -0.88 -7.48 21.89
C GLY A 38 -1.92 -6.43 22.29
N VAL A 39 -1.51 -5.16 22.40
CA VAL A 39 -2.45 -4.04 22.67
C VAL A 39 -3.49 -3.88 21.57
N LEU A 40 -3.10 -4.02 20.27
CA LEU A 40 -4.04 -3.97 19.15
C LEU A 40 -5.05 -5.14 19.22
N LYS A 41 -4.56 -6.34 19.56
CA LYS A 41 -5.40 -7.51 19.76
C LYS A 41 -6.41 -7.28 20.89
N ASP A 42 -5.99 -6.77 22.04
CA ASP A 42 -6.89 -6.47 23.16
C ASP A 42 -8.00 -5.50 22.73
N MET A 43 -7.65 -4.45 21.98
CA MET A 43 -8.63 -3.46 21.49
C MET A 43 -9.57 -4.07 20.42
N LYS A 44 -9.11 -5.06 19.66
CA LYS A 44 -9.97 -5.85 18.77
C LYS A 44 -10.92 -6.74 19.57
N ASP A 45 -10.44 -7.41 20.58
CA ASP A 45 -11.25 -8.26 21.47
C ASP A 45 -12.30 -7.44 22.27
N GLU A 46 -11.98 -6.16 22.56
CA GLU A 46 -12.93 -5.17 23.13
C GLU A 46 -13.99 -4.71 22.10
N GLY A 47 -13.90 -5.12 20.84
CA GLY A 47 -14.83 -4.73 19.78
C GLY A 47 -14.61 -3.32 19.20
N LYS A 48 -13.51 -2.64 19.55
CA LYS A 48 -13.18 -1.29 19.08
C LYS A 48 -12.51 -1.27 17.70
N ILE A 49 -11.86 -2.37 17.32
CA ILE A 49 -11.23 -2.61 16.02
C ILE A 49 -11.86 -3.86 15.43
N ASN A 50 -12.23 -3.80 14.15
CA ASN A 50 -12.66 -4.99 13.42
C ASN A 50 -11.45 -5.70 12.82
N GLN A 51 -10.59 -5.01 12.07
CA GLN A 51 -9.43 -5.56 11.40
C GLN A 51 -8.17 -4.73 11.70
N ILE A 52 -7.02 -5.42 11.72
CA ILE A 52 -5.72 -4.82 12.01
C ILE A 52 -4.85 -4.87 10.75
N GLY A 53 -4.19 -3.76 10.44
CA GLY A 53 -3.14 -3.65 9.44
C GLY A 53 -1.83 -3.15 10.03
N LEU A 54 -0.76 -3.33 9.28
CA LEU A 54 0.59 -2.87 9.63
C LEU A 54 1.13 -1.92 8.56
N SER A 55 2.14 -1.13 8.90
CA SER A 55 2.83 -0.27 7.93
C SER A 55 4.33 -0.31 8.15
N GLU A 56 5.08 -0.33 7.06
CA GLU A 56 6.55 -0.36 7.01
C GLU A 56 7.14 -1.51 7.82
N VAL A 57 6.75 -2.70 7.42
CA VAL A 57 7.15 -3.97 8.04
C VAL A 57 7.73 -4.93 7.01
N GLY A 58 8.69 -5.74 7.43
CA GLY A 58 9.16 -6.90 6.68
C GLY A 58 8.37 -8.17 6.99
N VAL A 59 8.64 -9.22 6.22
CA VAL A 59 7.95 -10.53 6.35
C VAL A 59 8.02 -11.08 7.77
N GLU A 60 9.20 -11.06 8.41
CA GLU A 60 9.37 -11.56 9.79
C GLU A 60 8.46 -10.86 10.80
N GLN A 61 8.27 -9.53 10.64
CA GLN A 61 7.40 -8.75 11.52
C GLN A 61 5.92 -9.07 11.27
N ILE A 62 5.54 -9.32 10.02
CA ILE A 62 4.18 -9.75 9.66
C ILE A 62 3.90 -11.13 10.27
N GLU A 63 4.81 -12.08 10.15
CA GLU A 63 4.67 -13.42 10.72
C GLU A 63 4.57 -13.39 12.24
N MET A 64 5.44 -12.63 12.91
CA MET A 64 5.36 -12.41 14.35
C MET A 64 3.98 -11.87 14.76
N ALA A 65 3.49 -10.84 14.07
CA ALA A 65 2.18 -10.25 14.36
C ALA A 65 1.03 -11.24 14.11
N ARG A 66 1.10 -12.03 13.04
CA ARG A 66 0.12 -13.10 12.72
C ARG A 66 0.12 -14.22 13.74
N GLY A 67 1.21 -14.46 14.44
CA GLY A 67 1.26 -15.36 15.59
C GLY A 67 0.45 -14.87 16.79
N ILE A 68 0.11 -13.59 16.86
CA ILE A 68 -0.64 -12.96 17.97
C ILE A 68 -2.08 -12.68 17.56
N THR A 69 -2.30 -12.11 16.36
CA THR A 69 -3.63 -11.73 15.84
C THR A 69 -3.66 -11.76 14.31
N GLY A 70 -4.87 -11.78 13.72
CA GLY A 70 -5.02 -11.69 12.27
C GLY A 70 -4.59 -10.31 11.73
N ILE A 71 -3.75 -10.31 10.71
CA ILE A 71 -3.34 -9.12 9.95
C ILE A 71 -3.95 -9.21 8.56
N VAL A 72 -4.67 -8.17 8.13
CA VAL A 72 -5.41 -8.16 6.85
C VAL A 72 -4.83 -7.22 5.81
N SER A 73 -3.99 -6.26 6.23
CA SER A 73 -3.33 -5.34 5.29
C SER A 73 -1.93 -4.97 5.74
N VAL A 74 -1.08 -4.67 4.75
CA VAL A 74 0.25 -4.09 4.93
C VAL A 74 0.38 -2.86 4.03
N GLN A 75 0.90 -1.77 4.58
CA GLN A 75 1.12 -0.53 3.85
C GLN A 75 2.59 -0.15 3.89
N ASN A 76 3.32 -0.39 2.81
CA ASN A 76 4.74 -0.08 2.68
C ASN A 76 5.03 0.86 1.51
N LEU A 77 6.20 1.51 1.51
CA LEU A 77 6.72 2.21 0.34
C LEU A 77 6.87 1.20 -0.80
N TYR A 78 6.18 1.44 -1.91
CA TYR A 78 6.34 0.59 -3.08
C TYR A 78 5.84 1.30 -4.35
N ASN A 79 6.63 1.28 -5.40
CA ASN A 79 6.28 1.79 -6.71
C ASN A 79 7.26 1.23 -7.76
N LEU A 80 7.04 1.55 -9.02
CA LEU A 80 7.85 1.09 -10.14
C LEU A 80 9.37 1.38 -9.99
N SER A 81 9.75 2.49 -9.30
CA SER A 81 11.15 2.88 -9.07
C SER A 81 11.70 2.42 -7.71
N ASP A 82 10.87 1.94 -6.80
CA ASP A 82 11.27 1.42 -5.50
C ASP A 82 10.53 0.12 -5.22
N ARG A 83 11.24 -0.98 -5.36
CA ARG A 83 10.74 -2.35 -5.23
C ARG A 83 11.42 -3.09 -4.06
N SER A 84 11.93 -2.32 -3.08
CA SER A 84 12.63 -2.86 -1.91
C SER A 84 11.80 -3.82 -1.07
N HIS A 85 10.47 -3.81 -1.22
CA HIS A 85 9.51 -4.68 -0.55
C HIS A 85 8.86 -5.72 -1.49
N ASP A 86 9.56 -6.16 -2.55
CA ASP A 86 9.05 -7.22 -3.43
C ASP A 86 8.72 -8.49 -2.65
N ASP A 87 9.56 -8.88 -1.70
CA ASP A 87 9.36 -10.02 -0.81
C ASP A 87 8.07 -9.89 0.05
N VAL A 88 7.77 -8.68 0.50
CA VAL A 88 6.53 -8.40 1.27
C VAL A 88 5.30 -8.47 0.37
N VAL A 89 5.39 -7.98 -0.87
CA VAL A 89 4.29 -8.10 -1.86
C VAL A 89 4.00 -9.56 -2.14
N ASP A 90 5.03 -10.37 -2.42
CA ASP A 90 4.89 -11.80 -2.69
C ASP A 90 4.28 -12.53 -1.49
N TYR A 91 4.77 -12.25 -0.28
CA TYR A 91 4.21 -12.80 0.95
C TYR A 91 2.74 -12.43 1.15
N CYS A 92 2.37 -11.18 0.87
CA CYS A 92 0.98 -10.72 0.97
C CYS A 92 0.07 -11.43 -0.04
N ASP A 93 0.53 -11.62 -1.27
CA ASP A 93 -0.20 -12.35 -2.33
C ASP A 93 -0.45 -13.80 -1.92
N GLU A 94 0.59 -14.52 -1.52
CA GLU A 94 0.50 -15.92 -1.07
C GLU A 94 -0.43 -16.13 0.14
N ASN A 95 -0.59 -15.10 0.98
CA ASN A 95 -1.36 -15.18 2.22
C ASN A 95 -2.71 -14.44 2.18
N GLY A 96 -3.10 -13.85 1.04
CA GLY A 96 -4.35 -13.11 0.88
C GLY A 96 -4.43 -11.85 1.76
N ILE A 97 -3.29 -11.18 1.99
CA ILE A 97 -3.18 -9.93 2.73
C ILE A 97 -3.18 -8.78 1.72
N VAL A 98 -4.03 -7.77 1.93
CA VAL A 98 -4.04 -6.59 1.06
C VAL A 98 -2.74 -5.80 1.22
N PHE A 99 -2.08 -5.49 0.10
CA PHE A 99 -0.89 -4.64 0.08
C PHE A 99 -1.26 -3.24 -0.43
N ILE A 100 -0.95 -2.21 0.36
CA ILE A 100 -1.29 -0.81 0.08
C ILE A 100 0.02 -0.05 -0.17
N PRO A 101 0.44 0.14 -1.44
CA PRO A 101 1.63 0.91 -1.74
C PRO A 101 1.40 2.38 -1.43
N TRP A 102 2.13 2.95 -0.48
CA TRP A 102 2.18 4.39 -0.37
C TRP A 102 3.25 4.94 -1.33
N PHE A 103 3.09 6.19 -1.78
CA PHE A 103 3.96 6.82 -2.76
C PHE A 103 3.95 6.13 -4.16
N PRO A 104 2.78 5.72 -4.66
CA PRO A 104 2.66 4.84 -5.83
C PRO A 104 3.19 5.46 -7.13
N MET A 105 3.32 6.79 -7.21
CA MET A 105 3.83 7.52 -8.38
C MET A 105 5.19 8.22 -8.13
N ALA A 106 5.95 7.80 -7.11
CA ALA A 106 7.28 8.35 -6.78
C ALA A 106 7.30 9.89 -6.78
N ASN A 107 6.38 10.54 -6.04
CA ASN A 107 6.23 12.00 -5.96
C ASN A 107 6.03 12.67 -7.34
N ARG A 108 5.20 12.08 -8.19
CA ARG A 108 4.93 12.49 -9.58
C ARG A 108 6.09 12.28 -10.57
N LYS A 109 7.24 11.77 -10.16
CA LYS A 109 8.35 11.49 -11.08
C LYS A 109 7.92 10.50 -12.18
N LEU A 110 7.14 9.49 -11.81
CA LEU A 110 6.58 8.50 -12.74
C LEU A 110 5.37 9.02 -13.54
N ALA A 111 4.73 10.09 -13.09
CA ALA A 111 3.59 10.73 -13.77
C ALA A 111 3.99 11.96 -14.61
N ASP A 112 5.30 12.25 -14.75
CA ASP A 112 5.77 13.36 -15.55
C ASP A 112 5.50 13.08 -17.04
N PRO A 113 4.73 13.94 -17.77
CA PRO A 113 4.46 13.76 -19.19
C PRO A 113 5.71 13.76 -20.07
N GLU A 114 6.80 14.38 -19.61
CA GLU A 114 8.11 14.40 -20.29
C GLU A 114 9.10 13.40 -19.63
N GLY A 115 8.62 12.59 -18.70
CA GLY A 115 9.41 11.65 -17.92
C GLY A 115 9.76 10.36 -18.67
N PRO A 116 10.41 9.42 -17.97
CA PRO A 116 10.95 8.20 -18.59
C PRO A 116 9.87 7.27 -19.16
N LEU A 117 8.63 7.39 -18.73
CA LEU A 117 7.53 6.53 -19.19
C LEU A 117 6.77 7.10 -20.41
N LYS A 118 7.13 8.31 -20.89
CA LYS A 118 6.42 9.01 -21.97
C LYS A 118 6.22 8.15 -23.23
N GLU A 119 7.30 7.57 -23.73
CA GLU A 119 7.26 6.84 -25.01
C GLU A 119 6.41 5.57 -24.91
N ILE A 120 6.62 4.79 -23.86
CA ILE A 120 5.85 3.56 -23.66
C ILE A 120 4.39 3.85 -23.32
N ALA A 121 4.08 4.93 -22.62
CA ALA A 121 2.69 5.33 -22.33
C ALA A 121 1.90 5.63 -23.61
N ALA A 122 2.53 6.24 -24.60
CA ALA A 122 1.89 6.49 -25.89
C ALA A 122 1.56 5.20 -26.67
N GLU A 123 2.30 4.10 -26.46
CA GLU A 123 1.98 2.79 -27.07
C GLU A 123 0.68 2.20 -26.53
N TYR A 124 0.25 2.62 -25.31
CA TYR A 124 -0.93 2.14 -24.61
C TYR A 124 -2.11 3.15 -24.61
N ASP A 125 -1.98 4.25 -25.33
CA ASP A 125 -2.95 5.38 -25.28
C ASP A 125 -3.25 5.83 -23.83
N ALA A 126 -2.21 5.82 -22.99
CA ALA A 126 -2.29 6.10 -21.56
C ALA A 126 -1.33 7.24 -21.17
N THR A 127 -1.57 7.85 -20.01
CA THR A 127 -0.60 8.75 -19.42
C THR A 127 0.50 7.99 -18.68
N PRO A 128 1.69 8.59 -18.46
CA PRO A 128 2.73 7.98 -17.64
C PRO A 128 2.23 7.58 -16.23
N GLY A 129 1.37 8.42 -15.62
CA GLY A 129 0.76 8.14 -14.32
C GLY A 129 -0.15 6.92 -14.34
N GLN A 130 -1.01 6.79 -15.35
CA GLN A 130 -1.85 5.61 -15.55
C GLN A 130 -1.01 4.36 -15.72
N LEU A 131 0.06 4.45 -16.49
CA LEU A 131 0.94 3.30 -16.74
C LEU A 131 1.67 2.83 -15.48
N ALA A 132 2.13 3.77 -14.64
CA ALA A 132 2.75 3.45 -13.35
C ALA A 132 1.78 2.78 -12.38
N LEU A 133 0.51 3.23 -12.36
CA LEU A 133 -0.54 2.61 -11.54
C LEU A 133 -0.97 1.25 -12.10
N ALA A 134 -1.11 1.14 -13.43
CA ALA A 134 -1.42 -0.13 -14.09
C ALA A 134 -0.35 -1.20 -13.82
N TRP A 135 0.93 -0.80 -13.78
CA TRP A 135 2.01 -1.70 -13.40
C TRP A 135 1.82 -2.25 -11.97
N LEU A 136 1.44 -1.41 -11.00
CA LEU A 136 1.14 -1.86 -9.64
C LEU A 136 -0.01 -2.87 -9.62
N LEU A 137 -1.10 -2.60 -10.35
CA LEU A 137 -2.25 -3.50 -10.44
C LEU A 137 -1.91 -4.82 -11.14
N HIS A 138 -1.01 -4.79 -12.13
CA HIS A 138 -0.52 -5.97 -12.84
C HIS A 138 0.40 -6.83 -11.95
N ARG A 139 1.20 -6.19 -11.06
CA ARG A 139 2.20 -6.86 -10.21
C ARG A 139 1.59 -7.88 -9.26
N SER A 140 0.43 -7.62 -8.69
CA SER A 140 -0.29 -8.56 -7.83
C SER A 140 -1.75 -8.15 -7.62
N PRO A 141 -2.69 -9.11 -7.57
CA PRO A 141 -4.11 -8.84 -7.33
C PRO A 141 -4.42 -8.33 -5.92
N VAL A 142 -3.49 -8.44 -4.95
CA VAL A 142 -3.68 -7.93 -3.59
C VAL A 142 -3.27 -6.46 -3.45
N ILE A 143 -2.71 -5.85 -4.50
CA ILE A 143 -2.28 -4.46 -4.47
C ILE A 143 -3.45 -3.49 -4.63
N VAL A 144 -3.57 -2.54 -3.70
CA VAL A 144 -4.54 -1.44 -3.72
C VAL A 144 -3.78 -0.10 -3.64
N PRO A 145 -3.45 0.53 -4.78
CA PRO A 145 -2.70 1.78 -4.80
C PRO A 145 -3.52 2.96 -4.28
N ILE A 146 -2.86 3.91 -3.63
CA ILE A 146 -3.47 5.11 -3.03
C ILE A 146 -2.93 6.41 -3.63
N PRO A 147 -3.14 6.69 -4.94
CA PRO A 147 -2.64 7.89 -5.59
C PRO A 147 -3.36 9.13 -5.08
N GLY A 148 -2.64 10.02 -4.39
CA GLY A 148 -3.18 11.26 -3.85
C GLY A 148 -3.36 12.34 -4.93
N THR A 149 -4.55 12.99 -4.98
CA THR A 149 -4.82 14.13 -5.87
C THR A 149 -5.77 15.13 -5.24
N LYS A 150 -5.75 16.39 -5.75
CA LYS A 150 -6.72 17.45 -5.46
C LYS A 150 -7.52 17.88 -6.71
N SER A 151 -7.29 17.21 -7.85
CA SER A 151 -7.92 17.49 -9.13
C SER A 151 -8.88 16.36 -9.48
N ILE A 152 -10.12 16.69 -9.87
CA ILE A 152 -11.11 15.72 -10.36
C ILE A 152 -10.57 15.04 -11.62
N ALA A 153 -9.99 15.80 -12.55
CA ALA A 153 -9.42 15.26 -13.78
C ALA A 153 -8.31 14.22 -13.49
N HIS A 154 -7.41 14.51 -12.53
CA HIS A 154 -6.40 13.53 -12.12
C HIS A 154 -6.98 12.35 -11.36
N LEU A 155 -8.13 12.49 -10.68
CA LEU A 155 -8.81 11.36 -10.07
C LEU A 155 -9.38 10.42 -11.15
N GLU A 156 -10.05 10.98 -12.15
CA GLU A 156 -10.57 10.23 -13.30
C GLU A 156 -9.45 9.52 -14.06
N GLU A 157 -8.33 10.23 -14.29
CA GLU A 157 -7.11 9.67 -14.89
C GLU A 157 -6.56 8.49 -14.06
N ASN A 158 -6.42 8.65 -12.74
CA ASN A 158 -5.92 7.60 -11.85
C ASN A 158 -6.85 6.38 -11.84
N VAL A 159 -8.17 6.57 -11.85
CA VAL A 159 -9.15 5.47 -11.92
C VAL A 159 -9.05 4.75 -13.26
N GLY A 160 -8.86 5.47 -14.36
CA GLY A 160 -8.68 4.90 -15.70
C GLY A 160 -7.42 4.03 -15.85
N ALA A 161 -6.50 4.07 -14.89
CA ALA A 161 -5.37 3.13 -14.87
C ALA A 161 -5.80 1.65 -14.76
N ALA A 162 -6.97 1.39 -14.19
CA ALA A 162 -7.51 0.04 -14.08
C ALA A 162 -7.96 -0.56 -15.43
N ASP A 163 -8.14 0.28 -16.45
CA ASP A 163 -8.53 -0.15 -17.81
C ASP A 163 -7.30 -0.41 -18.70
N VAL A 164 -6.09 -0.13 -18.21
CA VAL A 164 -4.83 -0.34 -18.95
C VAL A 164 -4.36 -1.77 -18.75
N GLU A 165 -4.50 -2.59 -19.78
CA GLU A 165 -4.04 -3.99 -19.77
C GLU A 165 -2.56 -4.07 -20.17
N LEU A 166 -1.70 -4.50 -19.24
CA LEU A 166 -0.28 -4.73 -19.48
C LEU A 166 -0.01 -6.21 -19.75
N SER A 167 0.85 -6.50 -20.73
CA SER A 167 1.47 -7.81 -20.85
C SER A 167 2.67 -7.94 -19.89
N ASP A 168 3.06 -9.18 -19.57
CA ASP A 168 4.27 -9.44 -18.75
C ASP A 168 5.52 -8.82 -19.36
N GLU A 169 5.64 -8.83 -20.71
CA GLU A 169 6.75 -8.21 -21.43
C GLU A 169 6.78 -6.69 -21.25
N ALA A 170 5.60 -6.05 -21.31
CA ALA A 170 5.48 -4.61 -21.10
C ALA A 170 5.79 -4.24 -19.65
N ALA A 171 5.29 -5.01 -18.68
CA ALA A 171 5.59 -4.81 -17.27
C ALA A 171 7.10 -4.92 -16.98
N ALA A 172 7.79 -5.90 -17.58
CA ALA A 172 9.24 -6.03 -17.47
C ALA A 172 9.99 -4.86 -18.11
N LYS A 173 9.56 -4.39 -19.30
CA LYS A 173 10.13 -3.21 -19.96
C LYS A 173 10.00 -1.94 -19.12
N LEU A 174 8.88 -1.78 -18.42
CA LEU A 174 8.68 -0.66 -17.50
C LEU A 174 9.68 -0.66 -16.34
N VAL A 175 9.94 -1.83 -15.78
CA VAL A 175 10.97 -2.00 -14.72
C VAL A 175 12.35 -1.60 -15.24
N GLU A 176 12.75 -2.06 -16.43
CA GLU A 176 14.03 -1.70 -17.02
C GLU A 176 14.18 -0.19 -17.27
N ILE A 177 13.08 0.48 -17.68
CA ILE A 177 13.08 1.94 -17.89
C ILE A 177 13.25 2.66 -16.56
N ALA A 178 12.54 2.20 -15.52
CA ALA A 178 12.61 2.81 -14.19
C ALA A 178 14.00 2.66 -13.55
N ASP A 179 14.66 1.53 -13.75
CA ASP A 179 16.00 1.23 -13.19
C ASP A 179 17.13 2.08 -13.82
N ARG A 180 16.92 2.62 -15.02
CA ARG A 180 17.90 3.46 -15.72
C ARG A 180 17.83 4.95 -15.35
N ASN A 181 16.80 5.38 -14.60
CA ASN A 181 16.48 6.78 -14.31
C ASN A 181 16.37 7.07 -12.80
#